data_d52e45c2a98d8e393ddcdef188240969
#
_entry.id   d52e45c2a98d8e393ddcdef188240969
#
_cell.length_a   1.000
_cell.length_b   1.000
_cell.length_c   1.000
_cell.angle_alpha   90.00
_cell.angle_beta   90.00
_cell.angle_gamma   90.00
#
_symmetry.space_group_name_H-M   'P 1'
#
loop_
_entity.id
_entity.type
_entity.pdbx_description
1 polymer ?
#
loop_
_entity_poly.entity_id
_entity_poly.type
_entity_poly.pdbx_seq_one_letter_code
_entity_poly.pdbx_strand_id
1 'polypeptide(L)'
;PPNHHPTLMEISKAHKVVLFKKEDCVPCENAAKSLDSVLDAYQEYEPYVSVLNKDNHPSLLETYKIDIFPTALVMDHDSVEITRVIGGKNLSPKWWQRALRTIHMHRTNP
;
A
#
# COMPACT_ATOMS: atom_id res chain seq x y z
N PRO A 1 -0.74 11.06 15.70
CA PRO A 1 0.46 11.50 16.42
C PRO A 1 1.67 10.67 16.02
N PRO A 2 2.84 11.31 15.96
CA PRO A 2 4.03 10.66 15.40
C PRO A 2 4.53 9.46 16.20
N ASN A 3 4.15 9.34 17.46
CA ASN A 3 4.64 8.25 18.31
C ASN A 3 3.61 7.16 18.59
N HIS A 4 2.51 7.18 17.87
CA HIS A 4 1.47 6.16 18.06
C HIS A 4 1.86 4.86 17.35
N HIS A 5 1.81 3.76 18.09
CA HIS A 5 1.97 2.42 17.54
C HIS A 5 0.61 1.72 17.54
N PRO A 6 0.06 1.41 16.36
CA PRO A 6 -1.27 0.81 16.30
C PRO A 6 -1.29 -0.58 16.92
N THR A 7 -2.40 -0.90 17.57
CA THR A 7 -2.66 -2.24 18.09
C THR A 7 -3.04 -3.18 16.95
N LEU A 8 -3.03 -4.49 17.22
CA LEU A 8 -3.47 -5.48 16.24
C LEU A 8 -4.92 -5.22 15.81
N MET A 9 -5.78 -4.82 16.75
CA MET A 9 -7.18 -4.52 16.45
C MET A 9 -7.30 -3.32 15.51
N GLU A 10 -6.51 -2.27 15.75
CA GLU A 10 -6.51 -1.09 14.89
C GLU A 10 -6.04 -1.44 13.47
N ILE A 11 -4.97 -2.25 13.36
CA ILE A 11 -4.43 -2.67 12.08
C ILE A 11 -5.47 -3.48 11.29
N SER A 12 -6.15 -4.41 11.95
CA SER A 12 -7.14 -5.27 11.28
C SER A 12 -8.40 -4.52 10.84
N LYS A 13 -8.70 -3.39 11.47
CA LYS A 13 -9.89 -2.58 11.15
C LYS A 13 -9.58 -1.40 10.25
N ALA A 14 -8.31 -1.06 10.06
CA ALA A 14 -7.92 0.12 9.31
C ALA A 14 -7.85 -0.16 7.81
N HIS A 15 -7.88 0.92 7.04
CA HIS A 15 -7.54 0.85 5.64
C HIS A 15 -6.08 0.43 5.49
N LYS A 16 -5.73 -0.15 4.35
CA LYS A 16 -4.37 -0.60 4.08
C LYS A 16 -4.00 -0.34 2.63
N VAL A 17 -2.69 -0.27 2.40
CA VAL A 17 -2.13 -0.05 1.07
C VAL A 17 -1.26 -1.26 0.72
N VAL A 18 -1.43 -1.81 -0.47
CA VAL A 18 -0.68 -2.98 -0.92
C VAL A 18 -0.03 -2.66 -2.26
N LEU A 19 1.28 -2.85 -2.33
CA LEU A 19 2.01 -2.75 -3.59
C LEU A 19 2.34 -4.16 -4.08
N PHE A 20 1.87 -4.47 -5.28
CA PHE A 20 2.22 -5.72 -5.96
C PHE A 20 3.36 -5.47 -6.93
N LYS A 21 4.43 -6.25 -6.79
CA LYS A 21 5.62 -6.13 -7.63
C LYS A 21 6.02 -7.50 -8.19
N LYS A 22 6.96 -7.48 -9.13
CA LYS A 22 7.55 -8.71 -9.67
C LYS A 22 9.07 -8.60 -9.72
N GLU A 23 9.73 -9.72 -9.97
CA GLU A 23 11.18 -9.75 -10.16
C GLU A 23 11.59 -9.04 -11.46
N ASP A 24 12.82 -8.54 -11.49
CA ASP A 24 13.42 -7.91 -12.67
C ASP A 24 12.54 -6.80 -13.26
N CYS A 25 12.05 -5.94 -12.38
CA CYS A 25 11.11 -4.90 -12.76
C CYS A 25 11.61 -3.55 -12.22
N VAL A 26 12.23 -2.75 -13.10
CA VAL A 26 12.75 -1.43 -12.72
C VAL A 26 11.63 -0.49 -12.24
N PRO A 27 10.48 -0.39 -12.93
CA PRO A 27 9.38 0.44 -12.42
C PRO A 27 8.87 -0.01 -11.05
N CYS A 28 8.91 -1.32 -10.77
CA CYS A 28 8.52 -1.84 -9.45
C CYS A 28 9.49 -1.36 -8.37
N GLU A 29 10.80 -1.42 -8.66
CA GLU A 29 11.82 -0.97 -7.73
C GLU A 29 11.71 0.52 -7.46
N ASN A 30 11.43 1.32 -8.49
CA ASN A 30 11.26 2.75 -8.34
C ASN A 30 10.03 3.07 -7.49
N ALA A 31 8.94 2.34 -7.70
CA ALA A 31 7.73 2.51 -6.89
C ALA A 31 8.00 2.18 -5.41
N ALA A 32 8.72 1.09 -5.16
CA ALA A 32 9.06 0.70 -3.80
C ALA A 32 9.98 1.71 -3.12
N LYS A 33 10.95 2.27 -3.85
CA LYS A 33 11.83 3.32 -3.31
C LYS A 33 11.06 4.59 -2.97
N SER A 34 10.12 4.98 -3.81
CA SER A 34 9.25 6.13 -3.54
C SER A 34 8.43 5.90 -2.27
N LEU A 35 7.90 4.69 -2.12
CA LEU A 35 7.15 4.31 -0.92
C LEU A 35 8.04 4.38 0.32
N ASP A 36 9.24 3.80 0.27
CA ASP A 36 10.18 3.80 1.40
C ASP A 36 10.51 5.23 1.82
N SER A 37 10.73 6.10 0.86
CA SER A 37 11.03 7.51 1.11
C SER A 37 9.90 8.20 1.87
N VAL A 38 8.67 7.90 1.51
CA VAL A 38 7.50 8.49 2.18
C VAL A 38 7.31 7.87 3.57
N LEU A 39 7.51 6.54 3.70
CA LEU A 39 7.40 5.87 4.99
C LEU A 39 8.45 6.33 6.00
N ASP A 40 9.63 6.75 5.55
CA ASP A 40 10.63 7.32 6.44
C ASP A 40 10.10 8.55 7.18
N ALA A 41 9.23 9.32 6.53
CA ALA A 41 8.60 10.51 7.13
C ALA A 41 7.33 10.16 7.92
N TYR A 42 6.70 9.01 7.63
CA TYR A 42 5.43 8.61 8.22
C TYR A 42 5.49 7.17 8.71
N GLN A 43 6.46 6.89 9.58
CA GLN A 43 6.75 5.53 10.06
C GLN A 43 5.59 4.86 10.77
N GLU A 44 4.70 5.63 11.36
CA GLU A 44 3.53 5.11 12.07
C GLU A 44 2.56 4.38 11.13
N TYR A 45 2.68 4.56 9.82
CA TYR A 45 1.81 3.90 8.85
C TYR A 45 2.40 2.61 8.29
N GLU A 46 3.63 2.27 8.65
CA GLU A 46 4.28 1.06 8.15
C GLU A 46 3.45 -0.21 8.36
N PRO A 47 2.78 -0.42 9.50
CA PRO A 47 1.95 -1.62 9.70
C PRO A 47 0.76 -1.73 8.74
N TYR A 48 0.36 -0.63 8.11
CA TYR A 48 -0.77 -0.62 7.19
C TYR A 48 -0.36 -0.79 5.73
N VAL A 49 0.94 -0.98 5.48
CA VAL A 49 1.49 -1.07 4.14
C VAL A 49 2.13 -2.43 3.94
N SER A 50 1.83 -3.07 2.82
CA SER A 50 2.43 -4.34 2.44
C SER A 50 3.01 -4.24 1.04
N VAL A 51 4.18 -4.86 0.84
CA VAL A 51 4.80 -5.00 -0.47
C VAL A 51 4.87 -6.48 -0.77
N LEU A 52 4.16 -6.92 -1.80
CA LEU A 52 3.99 -8.34 -2.12
C LEU A 52 4.57 -8.67 -3.48
N ASN A 53 5.39 -9.73 -3.52
CA ASN A 53 5.94 -10.23 -4.78
C ASN A 53 4.91 -11.17 -5.41
N LYS A 54 4.70 -11.02 -6.72
CA LYS A 54 3.68 -11.79 -7.44
C LYS A 54 3.85 -13.30 -7.31
N ASP A 55 5.09 -13.77 -7.22
CA ASP A 55 5.37 -15.21 -7.18
C ASP A 55 4.92 -15.87 -5.88
N ASN A 56 4.76 -15.07 -4.83
CA ASN A 56 4.40 -15.57 -3.51
C ASN A 56 2.90 -15.46 -3.20
N HIS A 57 2.13 -14.81 -4.08
CA HIS A 57 0.72 -14.51 -3.79
C HIS A 57 -0.20 -14.72 -5.00
N PRO A 58 -0.15 -15.90 -5.65
CA PRO A 58 -0.96 -16.14 -6.85
C PRO A 58 -2.46 -16.01 -6.62
N SER A 59 -2.94 -16.40 -5.42
CA SER A 59 -4.36 -16.31 -5.10
C SER A 59 -4.84 -14.87 -5.03
N LEU A 60 -4.01 -13.98 -4.46
CA LEU A 60 -4.36 -12.56 -4.38
C LEU A 60 -4.38 -11.90 -5.75
N LEU A 61 -3.44 -12.27 -6.61
CA LEU A 61 -3.41 -11.74 -7.98
C LEU A 61 -4.69 -12.11 -8.74
N GLU A 62 -5.16 -13.33 -8.55
CA GLU A 62 -6.39 -13.80 -9.17
C GLU A 62 -7.61 -13.10 -8.58
N THR A 63 -7.68 -13.01 -7.26
CA THR A 63 -8.80 -12.38 -6.55
C THR A 63 -8.99 -10.92 -6.95
N TYR A 64 -7.90 -10.17 -7.04
CA TYR A 64 -7.95 -8.75 -7.38
C TYR A 64 -7.70 -8.47 -8.85
N LYS A 65 -7.52 -9.51 -9.66
CA LYS A 65 -7.30 -9.41 -11.11
C LYS A 65 -6.12 -8.49 -11.43
N ILE A 66 -4.96 -8.82 -10.85
CA ILE A 66 -3.74 -8.04 -11.04
C ILE A 66 -2.84 -8.76 -12.03
N ASP A 67 -2.58 -8.11 -13.17
CA ASP A 67 -1.76 -8.67 -14.23
C ASP A 67 -0.67 -7.72 -14.74
N ILE A 68 -0.65 -6.49 -14.25
CA ILE A 68 0.35 -5.47 -14.60
C ILE A 68 1.10 -5.07 -13.34
N PHE A 69 2.42 -4.90 -13.45
CA PHE A 69 3.27 -4.61 -12.29
C PHE A 69 4.16 -3.39 -12.58
N PRO A 70 4.32 -2.48 -11.61
CA PRO A 70 3.71 -2.50 -10.29
C PRO A 70 2.23 -2.06 -10.33
N THR A 71 1.44 -2.59 -9.41
CA THR A 71 0.07 -2.14 -9.17
C THR A 71 -0.09 -1.95 -7.66
N ALA A 72 -0.67 -0.83 -7.26
CA ALA A 72 -0.95 -0.57 -5.86
C ALA A 72 -2.45 -0.47 -5.63
N LEU A 73 -2.90 -1.07 -4.55
CA LEU A 73 -4.30 -1.01 -4.12
C LEU A 73 -4.40 -0.30 -2.78
N VAL A 74 -5.43 0.53 -2.64
CA VAL A 74 -5.87 1.00 -1.33
C VAL A 74 -7.14 0.21 -1.01
N MET A 75 -7.13 -0.48 0.13
CA MET A 75 -8.24 -1.34 0.54
C MET A 75 -8.80 -0.88 1.88
N ASP A 76 -10.10 -1.12 2.09
CA ASP A 76 -10.70 -0.88 3.39
C ASP A 76 -10.37 -2.03 4.36
N HIS A 77 -10.90 -1.94 5.58
CA HIS A 77 -10.64 -2.93 6.62
C HIS A 77 -11.19 -4.33 6.30
N ASP A 78 -12.11 -4.43 5.35
CA ASP A 78 -12.65 -5.72 4.89
C ASP A 78 -11.92 -6.23 3.65
N SER A 79 -10.79 -5.61 3.30
CA SER A 79 -9.97 -5.96 2.13
C SER A 79 -10.72 -5.75 0.81
N VAL A 80 -11.66 -4.82 0.80
CA VAL A 80 -12.35 -4.41 -0.42
C VAL A 80 -11.57 -3.27 -1.06
N GLU A 81 -11.32 -3.38 -2.34
CA GLU A 81 -10.58 -2.37 -3.08
C GLU A 81 -11.32 -1.03 -3.12
N ILE A 82 -10.65 0.04 -2.69
CA ILE A 82 -11.18 1.41 -2.77
C ILE A 82 -10.70 2.05 -4.06
N THR A 83 -9.40 1.93 -4.33
CA THR A 83 -8.79 2.48 -5.54
C THR A 83 -7.56 1.69 -5.90
N ARG A 84 -7.15 1.77 -7.17
CA ARG A 84 -5.90 1.17 -7.62
C ARG A 84 -5.16 2.10 -8.56
N VAL A 85 -3.85 1.93 -8.59
CA VAL A 85 -2.99 2.63 -9.52
C VAL A 85 -2.11 1.59 -10.21
N ILE A 86 -2.07 1.65 -11.52
CA ILE A 86 -1.33 0.72 -12.36
C ILE A 86 -0.15 1.45 -13.01
N GLY A 87 1.03 0.84 -12.90
CA GLY A 87 2.23 1.35 -13.55
C GLY A 87 3.07 2.25 -12.66
N GLY A 88 4.40 2.11 -12.82
CA GLY A 88 5.37 2.82 -11.97
C GLY A 88 5.34 4.32 -12.10
N LYS A 89 4.99 4.83 -13.27
CA LYS A 89 4.94 6.28 -13.51
C LYS A 89 3.94 6.99 -12.62
N ASN A 90 2.89 6.28 -12.23
CA ASN A 90 1.80 6.83 -11.43
C ASN A 90 2.01 6.65 -9.93
N LEU A 91 3.01 5.87 -9.54
CA LEU A 91 3.34 5.57 -8.14
C LEU A 91 4.46 6.47 -7.63
N SER A 92 4.23 7.77 -7.72
CA SER A 92 5.15 8.79 -7.25
C SER A 92 5.06 8.96 -5.73
N PRO A 93 6.04 9.62 -5.09
CA PRO A 93 5.93 9.94 -3.67
C PRO A 93 4.64 10.67 -3.33
N LYS A 94 4.16 11.53 -4.22
CA LYS A 94 2.92 12.27 -4.02
C LYS A 94 1.71 11.34 -3.92
N TRP A 95 1.67 10.30 -4.76
CA TRP A 95 0.59 9.31 -4.70
C TRP A 95 0.63 8.54 -3.37
N TRP A 96 1.83 8.12 -2.96
CA TRP A 96 2.00 7.40 -1.70
C TRP A 96 1.56 8.25 -0.50
N GLN A 97 1.89 9.55 -0.53
CA GLN A 97 1.45 10.47 0.53
C GLN A 97 -0.07 10.54 0.60
N ARG A 98 -0.74 10.59 -0.54
CA ARG A 98 -2.21 10.61 -0.58
C ARG A 98 -2.80 9.32 -0.06
N ALA A 99 -2.22 8.18 -0.43
CA ALA A 99 -2.69 6.87 0.04
C ALA A 99 -2.57 6.75 1.56
N LEU A 100 -1.43 7.15 2.11
CA LEU A 100 -1.21 7.13 3.55
C LEU A 100 -2.11 8.12 4.28
N ARG A 101 -2.41 9.25 3.68
CA ARG A 101 -3.35 10.22 4.22
C ARG A 101 -4.75 9.63 4.31
N THR A 102 -5.15 8.82 3.34
CA THR A 102 -6.43 8.11 3.38
C THR A 102 -6.50 7.20 4.60
N ILE A 103 -5.43 6.46 4.89
CA ILE A 103 -5.36 5.64 6.10
C ILE A 103 -5.52 6.50 7.35
N HIS A 104 -4.81 7.62 7.40
CA HIS A 104 -4.86 8.54 8.54
C HIS A 104 -6.27 9.05 8.79
N MET A 105 -6.96 9.49 7.75
CA MET A 105 -8.32 10.01 7.86
C MET A 105 -9.28 8.96 8.42
N HIS A 106 -9.18 7.72 7.95
CA HIS A 106 -10.06 6.65 8.42
C HIS A 106 -9.71 6.17 9.82
N ARG A 107 -8.46 6.33 10.22
CA ARG A 107 -8.05 5.99 11.59
C ARG A 107 -8.55 7.02 12.60
N THR A 108 -8.57 8.30 12.22
CA THR A 108 -8.98 9.38 13.11
C THR A 108 -10.48 9.67 13.04
N ASN A 109 -11.14 9.29 11.95
CA ASN A 109 -12.59 9.50 11.74
C ASN A 109 -13.23 8.18 11.34
N PRO A 110 -13.36 7.22 12.28
CA PRO A 110 -13.93 5.91 11.98
C PRO A 110 -15.42 5.94 11.61
#